data_b4b52d7c5dc5aa7a9a31bb709468ce22
#
_entry.id   b4b52d7c5dc5aa7a9a31bb709468ce22
#
_cell.length_a   1.000
_cell.length_b   1.000
_cell.length_c   1.000
_cell.angle_alpha   90.00
_cell.angle_beta   90.00
_cell.angle_gamma   90.00
#
_symmetry.space_group_name_H-M   'P 1'
#
loop_
_entity.id
_entity.type
_entity.pdbx_description
1 polymer ?
#
loop_
_entity_poly.entity_id
_entity_poly.type
_entity_poly.pdbx_seq_one_letter_code
_entity_poly.pdbx_strand_id
1 'polypeptide(L)'
;MTVKLWRPHSSDQAIPTTLGNHVDYVKCLASPGDTSTWVASGGLDRKIILWDLNGKGEIQKIEVTDDSEGPKGSVYALGTGGGILASGGPEKVVRIWDPNSGKRITKFVGHADNVRSILLSDDGRTMLTASSDTTIKLWSLATRRCLHTFTMHSDSVWTLHSLHPKLEVFHAGDRGGLVTKTDIRGVGDIDEAECVAVYKEHHGVTKIVGVGNRMWSATSSSSINRWLDTPDWDPLPPPSTIHHRTTSTTSRHRPSTAQGRPSVSTPPGIAPPIPPQAFLRLTSIHDALLQVGPISHKDQDVASVFSALPPSPQNYHPILPEEPHHIVPVREEPDATIAGQHGLIKHILLNDRRRVLTLDTSHTVALWDLIECKPLQSYGSKDIYEIEKEVNSSESVPNWCTVDTRIGSITVMLDERSAFDAEVYRDEMGFQDESDQRINIGKWVLRYLFANLIDAEVEKDKGLRVTLEEEAEVRRKKVEEENRPLRITIPPPVHHAGGDQTPRSRVYEGAMSPGIGLATPAPIYDPSPGRTTFMSGDNDLAK
;
A
#
# COMPACT_ATOMS: atom_id res chain seq x y z
N MET A 1 3.64 -7.84 4.38
CA MET A 1 3.19 -7.00 3.25
C MET A 1 4.28 -6.04 2.83
N THR A 2 4.49 -5.81 1.52
CA THR A 2 5.63 -5.06 0.97
C THR A 2 5.28 -3.60 0.69
N VAL A 3 6.25 -2.70 0.88
CA VAL A 3 6.24 -1.32 0.38
C VAL A 3 7.16 -1.27 -0.83
N LYS A 4 6.65 -0.76 -1.96
CA LYS A 4 7.38 -0.72 -3.24
C LYS A 4 7.48 0.70 -3.75
N LEU A 5 8.61 1.02 -4.37
CA LEU A 5 8.86 2.26 -5.09
C LEU A 5 8.80 1.99 -6.59
N TRP A 6 8.00 2.77 -7.30
CA TRP A 6 7.89 2.70 -8.75
C TRP A 6 8.23 4.06 -9.38
N ARG A 7 9.07 4.03 -10.41
CA ARG A 7 9.49 5.22 -11.17
C ARG A 7 9.09 5.05 -12.64
N PRO A 8 7.89 5.47 -13.04
CA PRO A 8 7.34 5.18 -14.37
C PRO A 8 8.10 5.82 -15.53
N HIS A 9 8.87 6.88 -15.27
CA HIS A 9 9.59 7.65 -16.30
C HIS A 9 11.09 7.36 -16.37
N SER A 10 11.61 6.39 -15.60
CA SER A 10 13.02 6.00 -15.73
C SER A 10 13.21 5.09 -16.93
N SER A 11 14.29 5.30 -17.69
CA SER A 11 14.68 4.49 -18.85
C SER A 11 15.04 3.05 -18.50
N ASP A 12 15.43 2.81 -17.24
CA ASP A 12 15.73 1.48 -16.71
C ASP A 12 14.46 0.84 -16.18
N GLN A 13 13.67 0.31 -17.09
CA GLN A 13 12.51 -0.56 -16.86
C GLN A 13 11.70 -0.26 -15.60
N ALA A 14 10.42 0.02 -15.81
CA ALA A 14 9.39 0.29 -14.80
C ALA A 14 9.13 -0.86 -13.80
N ILE A 15 10.17 -1.59 -13.35
CA ILE A 15 10.04 -2.64 -12.36
C ILE A 15 10.03 -2.00 -10.98
N PRO A 16 8.94 -2.18 -10.20
CA PRO A 16 8.88 -1.61 -8.85
C PRO A 16 9.93 -2.24 -7.94
N THR A 17 10.75 -1.41 -7.31
CA THR A 17 11.74 -1.83 -6.32
C THR A 17 11.08 -1.98 -4.95
N THR A 18 11.32 -3.09 -4.26
CA THR A 18 10.83 -3.29 -2.89
C THR A 18 11.70 -2.52 -1.92
N LEU A 19 11.11 -1.59 -1.17
CA LEU A 19 11.79 -0.85 -0.10
C LEU A 19 11.92 -1.68 1.17
N GLY A 20 10.88 -2.45 1.50
CA GLY A 20 10.87 -3.34 2.65
C GLY A 20 9.49 -3.90 2.98
N ASN A 21 9.35 -4.47 4.19
CA ASN A 21 8.20 -5.26 4.58
C ASN A 21 7.61 -4.84 5.93
N HIS A 22 6.28 -4.83 6.01
CA HIS A 22 5.52 -4.92 7.25
C HIS A 22 5.13 -6.37 7.53
N VAL A 23 4.93 -6.72 8.80
CA VAL A 23 4.47 -8.06 9.20
C VAL A 23 3.00 -8.26 8.82
N ASP A 24 2.21 -7.17 8.81
CA ASP A 24 0.78 -7.18 8.47
C ASP A 24 0.46 -6.17 7.36
N TYR A 25 -0.81 -5.93 7.06
CA TYR A 25 -1.26 -5.02 5.99
C TYR A 25 -0.80 -3.59 6.21
N VAL A 26 -0.22 -2.99 5.17
CA VAL A 26 0.06 -1.55 5.10
C VAL A 26 -1.24 -0.83 4.75
N LYS A 27 -1.67 0.08 5.61
CA LYS A 27 -2.95 0.81 5.47
C LYS A 27 -2.78 2.21 4.92
N CYS A 28 -1.65 2.85 5.17
CA CYS A 28 -1.42 4.24 4.79
C CYS A 28 0.05 4.52 4.49
N LEU A 29 0.24 5.53 3.65
CA LEU A 29 1.53 6.10 3.29
C LEU A 29 1.44 7.62 3.49
N ALA A 30 2.54 8.25 3.89
CA ALA A 30 2.66 9.70 3.98
C ALA A 30 4.06 10.14 3.57
N SER A 31 4.13 11.21 2.77
CA SER A 31 5.37 11.85 2.33
C SER A 31 5.34 13.33 2.69
N PRO A 32 6.45 13.93 3.14
CA PRO A 32 6.50 15.36 3.48
C PRO A 32 6.36 16.30 2.29
N GLY A 33 6.32 15.80 1.07
CA GLY A 33 6.19 16.61 -0.15
C GLY A 33 7.06 16.09 -1.28
N ASP A 34 7.01 16.77 -2.42
CA ASP A 34 7.62 16.33 -3.69
C ASP A 34 9.16 16.26 -3.65
N THR A 35 9.79 17.05 -2.78
CA THR A 35 11.26 17.08 -2.61
C THR A 35 11.76 16.13 -1.54
N SER A 36 10.88 15.37 -0.91
CA SER A 36 11.23 14.47 0.17
C SER A 36 12.08 13.29 -0.31
N THR A 37 13.08 12.94 0.49
CA THR A 37 13.92 11.76 0.27
C THR A 37 13.42 10.52 0.99
N TRP A 38 12.31 10.64 1.74
CA TRP A 38 11.74 9.54 2.53
C TRP A 38 10.22 9.51 2.48
N VAL A 39 9.67 8.34 2.75
CA VAL A 39 8.23 8.08 2.89
C VAL A 39 7.98 7.28 4.17
N ALA A 40 6.89 7.56 4.86
CA ALA A 40 6.44 6.79 6.00
C ALA A 40 5.32 5.83 5.59
N SER A 41 5.34 4.61 6.10
CA SER A 41 4.26 3.63 5.97
C SER A 41 3.71 3.26 7.34
N GLY A 42 2.40 3.10 7.44
CA GLY A 42 1.70 2.65 8.64
C GLY A 42 0.92 1.38 8.37
N GLY A 43 1.04 0.40 9.29
CA GLY A 43 0.46 -0.92 9.14
C GLY A 43 -0.44 -1.36 10.30
N LEU A 44 -1.16 -2.45 10.06
CA LEU A 44 -1.93 -3.14 11.10
C LEU A 44 -1.02 -3.79 12.15
N ASP A 45 0.26 -4.02 11.82
CA ASP A 45 1.30 -4.52 12.72
C ASP A 45 1.73 -3.51 13.80
N ARG A 46 1.02 -2.38 13.93
CA ARG A 46 1.25 -1.32 14.92
C ARG A 46 2.59 -0.60 14.75
N LYS A 47 3.14 -0.62 13.54
CA LYS A 47 4.41 0.00 13.23
C LYS A 47 4.24 1.11 12.22
N ILE A 48 5.06 2.13 12.41
CA ILE A 48 5.32 3.15 11.40
C ILE A 48 6.77 2.97 10.99
N ILE A 49 7.01 2.80 9.69
CA ILE A 49 8.36 2.61 9.18
C ILE A 49 8.65 3.73 8.17
N LEU A 50 9.79 4.38 8.34
CA LEU A 50 10.30 5.39 7.43
C LEU A 50 11.29 4.75 6.48
N TRP A 51 11.09 4.97 5.18
CA TRP A 51 11.88 4.39 4.10
C TRP A 51 12.64 5.47 3.33
N ASP A 52 13.89 5.22 3.02
CA ASP A 52 14.68 6.07 2.12
C ASP A 52 14.33 5.78 0.65
N LEU A 53 13.97 6.83 -0.10
CA LEU A 53 13.64 6.72 -1.51
C LEU A 53 14.89 6.58 -2.42
N ASN A 54 16.09 6.80 -1.87
CA ASN A 54 17.36 6.68 -2.59
C ASN A 54 18.04 5.31 -2.44
N GLY A 55 17.35 4.34 -1.81
CA GLY A 55 17.81 2.96 -1.78
C GLY A 55 18.58 2.53 -0.51
N LYS A 56 18.61 3.35 0.55
CA LYS A 56 19.21 2.95 1.84
C LYS A 56 18.33 1.98 2.64
N GLY A 57 17.06 1.78 2.23
CA GLY A 57 16.11 0.91 2.91
C GLY A 57 15.41 1.58 4.10
N GLU A 58 15.27 0.88 5.22
CA GLU A 58 14.62 1.36 6.45
C GLU A 58 15.49 2.42 7.14
N ILE A 59 14.92 3.62 7.35
CA ILE A 59 15.59 4.71 8.09
C ILE A 59 15.25 4.61 9.57
N GLN A 60 13.97 4.48 9.90
CA GLN A 60 13.46 4.52 11.27
C GLN A 60 12.23 3.64 11.39
N LYS A 61 12.12 2.95 12.53
CA LYS A 61 10.96 2.15 12.90
C LYS A 61 10.41 2.64 14.23
N ILE A 62 9.12 2.94 14.24
CA ILE A 62 8.40 3.46 15.39
C ILE A 62 7.31 2.46 15.77
N GLU A 63 7.29 2.01 17.01
CA GLU A 63 6.22 1.18 17.55
C GLU A 63 5.16 2.07 18.22
N VAL A 64 3.92 1.93 17.76
CA VAL A 64 2.78 2.77 18.21
C VAL A 64 2.11 2.12 19.41
N THR A 65 2.86 1.55 20.34
CA THR A 65 2.31 0.97 21.56
C THR A 65 2.43 1.95 22.72
N ASP A 66 1.31 2.28 23.37
CA ASP A 66 1.34 2.66 24.78
C ASP A 66 1.37 1.35 25.57
N ASP A 67 1.96 1.35 26.77
CA ASP A 67 2.20 0.21 27.67
C ASP A 67 0.92 -0.58 28.09
N SER A 68 -0.19 -0.41 27.39
CA SER A 68 -1.44 -1.13 27.60
C SER A 68 -1.49 -2.40 26.74
N GLU A 69 -1.48 -3.54 27.36
CA GLU A 69 -1.75 -4.83 26.75
C GLU A 69 -3.07 -4.85 26.00
N GLY A 70 -3.03 -4.85 24.65
CA GLY A 70 -4.23 -4.96 23.84
C GLY A 70 -3.96 -4.91 22.33
N PRO A 71 -4.87 -5.41 21.49
CA PRO A 71 -4.73 -5.39 20.01
C PRO A 71 -4.82 -3.99 19.40
N LYS A 72 -4.86 -2.96 20.23
CA LYS A 72 -5.06 -1.56 19.88
C LYS A 72 -3.70 -0.93 19.59
N GLY A 73 -3.51 -0.35 18.42
CA GLY A 73 -2.27 0.31 17.99
C GLY A 73 -2.08 0.32 16.48
N SER A 74 -2.96 -0.36 15.75
CA SER A 74 -2.95 -0.35 14.29
C SER A 74 -2.99 1.06 13.74
N VAL A 75 -2.18 1.34 12.72
CA VAL A 75 -2.10 2.65 12.07
C VAL A 75 -2.97 2.65 10.84
N TYR A 76 -4.05 3.43 10.85
CA TYR A 76 -4.96 3.59 9.72
C TYR A 76 -4.71 4.86 8.92
N ALA A 77 -4.17 5.89 9.57
CA ALA A 77 -3.91 7.17 8.98
C ALA A 77 -2.53 7.69 9.38
N LEU A 78 -1.84 8.29 8.41
CA LEU A 78 -0.59 9.02 8.59
C LEU A 78 -0.71 10.38 7.90
N GLY A 79 -0.09 11.39 8.50
CA GLY A 79 0.08 12.71 7.92
C GLY A 79 1.46 13.26 8.25
N THR A 80 2.04 14.02 7.34
CA THR A 80 3.34 14.68 7.50
C THR A 80 3.24 16.15 7.12
N GLY A 81 3.94 17.01 7.84
CA GLY A 81 3.97 18.45 7.61
C GLY A 81 4.78 19.14 8.70
N GLY A 82 5.45 20.27 8.40
CA GLY A 82 6.23 21.01 9.37
C GLY A 82 7.34 20.23 10.08
N GLY A 83 7.88 19.19 9.44
CA GLY A 83 8.94 18.33 10.00
C GLY A 83 8.45 17.35 11.07
N ILE A 84 7.14 17.14 11.22
CA ILE A 84 6.54 16.21 12.16
C ILE A 84 5.72 15.13 11.42
N LEU A 85 5.45 14.04 12.12
CA LEU A 85 4.64 12.92 11.66
C LEU A 85 3.46 12.72 12.61
N ALA A 86 2.25 12.57 12.07
CA ALA A 86 1.05 12.27 12.82
C ALA A 86 0.53 10.88 12.48
N SER A 87 0.05 10.14 13.47
CA SER A 87 -0.58 8.82 13.27
C SER A 87 -1.91 8.73 14.00
N GLY A 88 -2.85 7.99 13.41
CA GLY A 88 -4.16 7.73 13.97
C GLY A 88 -4.67 6.35 13.59
N GLY A 89 -5.65 5.85 14.33
CA GLY A 89 -6.20 4.52 14.12
C GLY A 89 -7.38 4.20 15.03
N PRO A 90 -7.58 2.92 15.37
CA PRO A 90 -8.75 2.46 16.13
C PRO A 90 -8.78 2.93 17.59
N GLU A 91 -7.69 3.42 18.13
CA GLU A 91 -7.62 3.94 19.48
C GLU A 91 -8.30 5.31 19.66
N LYS A 92 -8.79 5.93 18.58
CA LYS A 92 -9.46 7.25 18.60
C LYS A 92 -8.52 8.42 18.99
N VAL A 93 -7.24 8.15 19.07
CA VAL A 93 -6.18 9.08 19.49
C VAL A 93 -5.27 9.36 18.31
N VAL A 94 -4.92 10.64 18.12
CA VAL A 94 -3.88 11.04 17.18
C VAL A 94 -2.58 11.28 17.95
N ARG A 95 -1.49 10.67 17.48
CA ARG A 95 -0.15 10.80 18.08
C ARG A 95 0.77 11.55 17.14
N ILE A 96 1.55 12.45 17.69
CA ILE A 96 2.57 13.22 16.96
C ILE A 96 3.94 12.68 17.31
N TRP A 97 4.75 12.47 16.30
CA TRP A 97 6.07 11.88 16.38
C TRP A 97 7.12 12.81 15.74
N ASP A 98 8.32 12.76 16.27
CA ASP A 98 9.50 13.28 15.59
C ASP A 98 10.05 12.20 14.65
N PRO A 99 10.07 12.41 13.34
CA PRO A 99 10.52 11.41 12.37
C PRO A 99 12.02 11.11 12.51
N ASN A 100 12.82 12.02 13.06
CA ASN A 100 14.26 11.83 13.21
C ASN A 100 14.62 10.95 14.41
N SER A 101 13.95 11.18 15.55
CA SER A 101 14.24 10.43 16.77
C SER A 101 13.30 9.23 16.98
N GLY A 102 12.19 9.16 16.26
CA GLY A 102 11.14 8.16 16.46
C GLY A 102 10.36 8.33 17.78
N LYS A 103 10.58 9.43 18.51
CA LYS A 103 9.94 9.68 19.81
C LYS A 103 8.59 10.36 19.65
N ARG A 104 7.64 9.99 20.52
CA ARG A 104 6.35 10.66 20.61
C ARG A 104 6.50 12.03 21.24
N ILE A 105 6.00 13.06 20.54
CA ILE A 105 5.99 14.46 21.02
C ILE A 105 4.76 14.70 21.88
N THR A 106 3.56 14.35 21.38
CA THR A 106 2.29 14.59 22.08
C THR A 106 1.19 13.68 21.53
N LYS A 107 0.01 13.74 22.15
CA LYS A 107 -1.21 13.07 21.70
C LYS A 107 -2.41 14.01 21.75
N PHE A 108 -3.37 13.78 20.85
CA PHE A 108 -4.65 14.49 20.79
C PHE A 108 -5.79 13.49 21.00
N VAL A 109 -6.70 13.82 21.90
CA VAL A 109 -7.86 13.00 22.25
C VAL A 109 -9.11 13.83 22.01
N GLY A 110 -10.14 13.27 21.42
CA GLY A 110 -11.41 13.97 21.18
C GLY A 110 -12.28 13.36 20.10
N HIS A 111 -11.77 12.41 19.29
CA HIS A 111 -12.61 11.58 18.43
C HIS A 111 -13.32 10.48 19.21
N ALA A 112 -14.55 10.17 18.80
CA ALA A 112 -15.37 9.14 19.43
C ALA A 112 -15.21 7.76 18.76
N ASP A 113 -14.60 7.70 17.57
CA ASP A 113 -14.36 6.46 16.81
C ASP A 113 -13.02 6.55 16.04
N ASN A 114 -12.75 5.55 15.19
CA ASN A 114 -11.50 5.36 14.46
C ASN A 114 -11.10 6.60 13.66
N VAL A 115 -9.85 7.02 13.79
CA VAL A 115 -9.28 8.07 12.95
C VAL A 115 -8.87 7.47 11.59
N ARG A 116 -9.43 8.01 10.51
CA ARG A 116 -9.32 7.48 9.14
C ARG A 116 -8.37 8.26 8.24
N SER A 117 -8.29 9.58 8.44
CA SER A 117 -7.42 10.44 7.65
C SER A 117 -6.86 11.58 8.49
N ILE A 118 -5.62 11.96 8.20
CA ILE A 118 -4.91 13.04 8.89
C ILE A 118 -4.20 13.88 7.83
N LEU A 119 -4.35 15.20 7.92
CA LEU A 119 -3.57 16.17 7.17
C LEU A 119 -2.86 17.12 8.16
N LEU A 120 -1.61 17.42 7.87
CA LEU A 120 -0.82 18.42 8.58
C LEU A 120 -0.54 19.60 7.65
N SER A 121 -0.61 20.82 8.17
CA SER A 121 -0.21 22.02 7.43
C SER A 121 1.31 22.02 7.18
N ASP A 122 1.74 22.68 6.11
CA ASP A 122 3.16 22.76 5.74
C ASP A 122 4.00 23.44 6.82
N ASP A 123 3.40 24.39 7.55
CA ASP A 123 4.04 25.10 8.67
C ASP A 123 4.02 24.32 10.00
N GLY A 124 3.36 23.15 10.05
CA GLY A 124 3.24 22.32 11.25
C GLY A 124 2.43 22.94 12.39
N ARG A 125 1.55 23.92 12.11
CA ARG A 125 0.77 24.62 13.15
C ARG A 125 -0.64 24.06 13.31
N THR A 126 -1.23 23.58 12.22
CA THR A 126 -2.59 23.07 12.19
C THR A 126 -2.65 21.64 11.69
N MET A 127 -3.67 20.92 12.11
CA MET A 127 -3.93 19.54 11.72
C MET A 127 -5.43 19.36 11.49
N LEU A 128 -5.80 18.70 10.41
CA LEU A 128 -7.16 18.18 10.16
C LEU A 128 -7.17 16.68 10.37
N THR A 129 -8.21 16.20 11.04
CA THR A 129 -8.43 14.76 11.24
C THR A 129 -9.85 14.38 10.92
N ALA A 130 -10.04 13.29 10.19
CA ALA A 130 -11.35 12.72 9.88
C ALA A 130 -11.51 11.36 10.56
N SER A 131 -12.73 11.10 11.01
CA SER A 131 -13.03 9.91 11.80
C SER A 131 -14.30 9.19 11.35
N SER A 132 -14.39 7.94 11.76
CA SER A 132 -15.62 7.14 11.64
C SER A 132 -16.77 7.66 12.52
N ASP A 133 -16.50 8.60 13.42
CA ASP A 133 -17.52 9.29 14.23
C ASP A 133 -18.28 10.39 13.45
N THR A 134 -18.16 10.40 12.11
CA THR A 134 -18.78 11.35 11.17
C THR A 134 -18.22 12.78 11.23
N THR A 135 -17.26 13.05 12.11
CA THR A 135 -16.72 14.40 12.30
C THR A 135 -15.34 14.60 11.66
N ILE A 136 -15.08 15.85 11.30
CA ILE A 136 -13.75 16.34 10.97
C ILE A 136 -13.36 17.35 12.04
N LYS A 137 -12.15 17.25 12.58
CA LYS A 137 -11.68 18.16 13.61
C LYS A 137 -10.45 18.92 13.13
N LEU A 138 -10.49 20.24 13.36
CA LEU A 138 -9.37 21.15 13.17
C LEU A 138 -8.66 21.34 14.51
N TRP A 139 -7.35 21.11 14.54
CA TRP A 139 -6.55 21.19 15.74
C TRP A 139 -5.44 22.25 15.61
N SER A 140 -5.16 22.93 16.70
CA SER A 140 -3.92 23.71 16.85
C SER A 140 -2.86 22.85 17.52
N LEU A 141 -1.73 22.65 16.84
CA LEU A 141 -0.60 21.89 17.37
C LEU A 141 0.13 22.67 18.46
N ALA A 142 0.18 24.00 18.34
CA ALA A 142 0.80 24.89 19.34
C ALA A 142 0.07 24.88 20.67
N THR A 143 -1.27 25.06 20.65
CA THR A 143 -2.09 25.08 21.87
C THR A 143 -2.55 23.69 22.33
N ARG A 144 -2.38 22.68 21.48
CA ARG A 144 -2.83 21.30 21.70
C ARG A 144 -4.32 21.17 21.94
N ARG A 145 -5.13 22.01 21.28
CA ARG A 145 -6.60 22.05 21.43
C ARG A 145 -7.29 21.85 20.11
N CYS A 146 -8.50 21.31 20.17
CA CYS A 146 -9.43 21.33 19.05
C CYS A 146 -9.91 22.77 18.87
N LEU A 147 -9.75 23.31 17.67
CA LEU A 147 -10.22 24.63 17.30
C LEU A 147 -11.67 24.59 16.84
N HIS A 148 -12.01 23.58 16.03
CA HIS A 148 -13.35 23.44 15.48
C HIS A 148 -13.68 21.96 15.19
N THR A 149 -14.99 21.62 15.22
CA THR A 149 -15.51 20.31 14.84
C THR A 149 -16.56 20.48 13.78
N PHE A 150 -16.27 19.96 12.59
CA PHE A 150 -17.18 19.97 11.44
C PHE A 150 -18.06 18.73 11.47
N THR A 151 -19.39 18.91 11.33
CA THR A 151 -20.41 17.84 11.41
C THR A 151 -21.29 17.75 10.16
N MET A 152 -20.80 18.24 9.01
CA MET A 152 -21.54 18.26 7.75
C MET A 152 -21.78 16.88 7.13
N HIS A 153 -21.05 15.84 7.56
CA HIS A 153 -21.20 14.50 7.07
C HIS A 153 -22.17 13.68 7.92
N SER A 154 -23.02 12.90 7.28
CA SER A 154 -23.96 11.98 7.95
C SER A 154 -23.40 10.56 8.13
N ASP A 155 -22.27 10.24 7.51
CA ASP A 155 -21.61 8.93 7.60
C ASP A 155 -20.11 9.10 7.89
N SER A 156 -19.43 8.00 8.19
CA SER A 156 -18.00 7.93 8.51
C SER A 156 -17.15 8.67 7.48
N VAL A 157 -16.34 9.64 7.89
CA VAL A 157 -15.43 10.35 6.99
C VAL A 157 -14.15 9.56 6.84
N TRP A 158 -13.86 9.13 5.60
CA TRP A 158 -12.76 8.21 5.33
C TRP A 158 -11.51 8.87 4.79
N THR A 159 -11.66 9.99 4.09
CA THR A 159 -10.53 10.63 3.40
C THR A 159 -10.62 12.15 3.48
N LEU A 160 -9.46 12.77 3.61
CA LEU A 160 -9.25 14.21 3.49
C LEU A 160 -8.23 14.46 2.38
N HIS A 161 -8.38 15.59 1.71
CA HIS A 161 -7.43 16.11 0.74
C HIS A 161 -7.40 17.64 0.80
N SER A 162 -6.23 18.23 0.74
CA SER A 162 -6.04 19.68 0.65
C SER A 162 -4.82 19.98 -0.21
N LEU A 163 -4.94 20.98 -1.06
CA LEU A 163 -3.82 21.61 -1.77
C LEU A 163 -3.39 22.91 -1.10
N HIS A 164 -4.18 23.40 -0.12
CA HIS A 164 -3.89 24.64 0.57
C HIS A 164 -2.87 24.41 1.70
N PRO A 165 -1.72 25.13 1.73
CA PRO A 165 -0.62 24.86 2.66
C PRO A 165 -0.99 25.02 4.14
N LYS A 166 -2.01 25.85 4.46
CA LYS A 166 -2.54 26.03 5.81
C LYS A 166 -3.79 25.21 6.12
N LEU A 167 -4.23 24.35 5.19
CA LEU A 167 -5.46 23.55 5.29
C LEU A 167 -6.76 24.38 5.39
N GLU A 168 -6.73 25.64 4.92
CA GLU A 168 -7.91 26.52 4.94
C GLU A 168 -8.96 26.14 3.86
N VAL A 169 -8.55 25.41 2.82
CA VAL A 169 -9.44 24.81 1.82
C VAL A 169 -9.16 23.32 1.80
N PHE A 170 -10.19 22.51 2.01
CA PHE A 170 -10.01 21.05 2.01
C PHE A 170 -11.24 20.33 1.46
N HIS A 171 -11.00 19.13 0.96
CA HIS A 171 -12.02 18.18 0.51
C HIS A 171 -12.11 17.03 1.50
N ALA A 172 -13.33 16.55 1.72
CA ALA A 172 -13.61 15.41 2.57
C ALA A 172 -14.54 14.42 1.85
N GLY A 173 -14.25 13.13 1.98
CA GLY A 173 -15.07 12.07 1.41
C GLY A 173 -15.50 11.07 2.46
N ASP A 174 -16.78 10.68 2.42
CA ASP A 174 -17.38 9.78 3.39
C ASP A 174 -17.71 8.39 2.82
N ARG A 175 -18.15 7.51 3.72
CA ARG A 175 -18.58 6.15 3.39
C ARG A 175 -19.87 6.12 2.56
N GLY A 176 -20.71 7.15 2.65
CA GLY A 176 -21.92 7.30 1.85
C GLY A 176 -21.65 7.74 0.41
N GLY A 177 -20.39 8.03 0.06
CA GLY A 177 -19.97 8.46 -1.28
C GLY A 177 -19.95 9.98 -1.46
N LEU A 178 -20.40 10.76 -0.48
CA LEU A 178 -20.44 12.22 -0.57
C LEU A 178 -19.03 12.80 -0.49
N VAL A 179 -18.71 13.71 -1.39
CA VAL A 179 -17.48 14.51 -1.36
C VAL A 179 -17.82 15.99 -1.24
N THR A 180 -17.26 16.62 -0.22
CA THR A 180 -17.46 18.03 0.11
C THR A 180 -16.18 18.83 -0.08
N LYS A 181 -16.32 20.13 -0.40
CA LYS A 181 -15.27 21.14 -0.38
C LYS A 181 -15.63 22.18 0.68
N THR A 182 -14.74 22.40 1.60
CA THR A 182 -14.90 23.40 2.67
C THR A 182 -13.85 24.49 2.51
N ASP A 183 -14.28 25.75 2.58
CA ASP A 183 -13.42 26.94 2.51
C ASP A 183 -13.61 27.79 3.76
N ILE A 184 -12.55 27.91 4.55
CA ILE A 184 -12.52 28.71 5.80
C ILE A 184 -11.65 29.96 5.67
N ARG A 185 -11.25 30.33 4.45
CA ARG A 185 -10.41 31.51 4.21
C ARG A 185 -11.17 32.81 4.50
N GLY A 186 -10.53 33.74 5.20
CA GLY A 186 -11.04 35.09 5.38
C GLY A 186 -12.30 35.21 6.25
N VAL A 187 -12.73 34.13 6.88
CA VAL A 187 -13.91 34.09 7.75
C VAL A 187 -13.49 34.43 9.19
N GLY A 188 -14.22 35.31 9.83
CA GLY A 188 -13.95 35.69 11.24
C GLY A 188 -14.34 34.61 12.22
N ASP A 189 -15.45 33.93 11.95
CA ASP A 189 -15.94 32.78 12.68
C ASP A 189 -16.03 31.57 11.72
N ILE A 190 -15.45 30.42 12.10
CA ILE A 190 -15.42 29.21 11.28
C ILE A 190 -16.84 28.70 11.02
N ASP A 191 -17.79 28.94 11.93
CA ASP A 191 -19.19 28.56 11.75
C ASP A 191 -19.90 29.28 10.57
N GLU A 192 -19.37 30.42 10.15
CA GLU A 192 -19.83 31.17 8.98
C GLU A 192 -19.19 30.71 7.66
N ALA A 193 -18.22 29.80 7.71
CA ALA A 193 -17.54 29.30 6.53
C ALA A 193 -18.48 28.43 5.66
N GLU A 194 -18.15 28.35 4.39
CA GLU A 194 -18.98 27.67 3.40
C GLU A 194 -18.47 26.25 3.13
N CYS A 195 -19.41 25.32 3.05
CA CYS A 195 -19.17 23.95 2.63
C CYS A 195 -20.10 23.59 1.47
N VAL A 196 -19.57 22.96 0.44
CA VAL A 196 -20.31 22.59 -0.76
C VAL A 196 -20.17 21.11 -1.03
N ALA A 197 -21.29 20.43 -1.32
CA ALA A 197 -21.32 19.07 -1.86
C ALA A 197 -20.85 19.09 -3.32
N VAL A 198 -19.63 18.64 -3.59
CA VAL A 198 -19.03 18.72 -4.92
C VAL A 198 -19.62 17.65 -5.83
N TYR A 199 -19.55 16.38 -5.39
CA TYR A 199 -20.09 15.23 -6.11
C TYR A 199 -20.43 14.09 -5.14
N LYS A 200 -21.15 13.10 -5.65
CA LYS A 200 -21.49 11.89 -4.89
C LYS A 200 -21.20 10.64 -5.72
N GLU A 201 -20.37 9.77 -5.15
CA GLU A 201 -20.06 8.44 -5.69
C GLU A 201 -21.15 7.43 -5.29
N HIS A 202 -21.27 6.35 -6.05
CA HIS A 202 -22.19 5.25 -5.72
C HIS A 202 -21.72 4.42 -4.52
N HIS A 203 -20.42 4.45 -4.23
CA HIS A 203 -19.78 3.72 -3.15
C HIS A 203 -18.96 4.65 -2.28
N GLY A 204 -18.66 4.21 -1.05
CA GLY A 204 -17.84 4.98 -0.12
C GLY A 204 -16.48 5.37 -0.72
N VAL A 205 -16.11 6.63 -0.52
CA VAL A 205 -14.87 7.22 -1.06
C VAL A 205 -13.70 6.88 -0.15
N THR A 206 -12.82 6.01 -0.63
CA THR A 206 -11.66 5.54 0.14
C THR A 206 -10.49 6.50 0.07
N LYS A 207 -10.31 7.20 -1.06
CA LYS A 207 -9.24 8.19 -1.26
C LYS A 207 -9.64 9.25 -2.26
N ILE A 208 -9.23 10.48 -1.98
CA ILE A 208 -9.34 11.64 -2.87
C ILE A 208 -7.94 12.17 -3.14
N VAL A 209 -7.67 12.55 -4.39
CA VAL A 209 -6.46 13.25 -4.81
C VAL A 209 -6.86 14.37 -5.75
N GLY A 210 -6.44 15.60 -5.47
CA GLY A 210 -6.67 16.76 -6.32
C GLY A 210 -5.41 17.15 -7.09
N VAL A 211 -5.58 17.55 -8.35
CA VAL A 211 -4.52 18.12 -9.18
C VAL A 211 -5.12 19.26 -10.01
N GLY A 212 -4.72 20.49 -9.71
CA GLY A 212 -5.33 21.68 -10.30
C GLY A 212 -6.81 21.77 -9.98
N ASN A 213 -7.67 21.85 -10.99
CA ASN A 213 -9.12 21.91 -10.86
C ASN A 213 -9.81 20.54 -11.02
N ARG A 214 -9.06 19.45 -10.90
CA ARG A 214 -9.59 18.09 -11.06
C ARG A 214 -9.36 17.28 -9.81
N MET A 215 -10.40 16.52 -9.45
CA MET A 215 -10.40 15.61 -8.33
C MET A 215 -10.49 14.18 -8.85
N TRP A 216 -9.71 13.31 -8.25
CA TRP A 216 -9.74 11.88 -8.53
C TRP A 216 -10.24 11.17 -7.28
N SER A 217 -11.24 10.32 -7.44
CA SER A 217 -11.79 9.52 -6.34
C SER A 217 -11.60 8.03 -6.60
N ALA A 218 -11.16 7.34 -5.56
CA ALA A 218 -11.14 5.89 -5.50
C ALA A 218 -12.22 5.42 -4.52
N THR A 219 -12.98 4.43 -4.92
CA THR A 219 -14.03 3.81 -4.11
C THR A 219 -13.71 2.33 -3.86
N SER A 220 -14.67 1.55 -3.41
CA SER A 220 -14.55 0.09 -3.36
C SER A 220 -14.71 -0.58 -4.74
N SER A 221 -15.10 0.17 -5.77
CA SER A 221 -15.11 -0.33 -7.15
C SER A 221 -13.69 -0.46 -7.71
N SER A 222 -13.54 -1.17 -8.81
CA SER A 222 -12.25 -1.30 -9.50
C SER A 222 -11.88 -0.07 -10.33
N SER A 223 -12.78 0.89 -10.48
CA SER A 223 -12.60 2.08 -11.31
C SER A 223 -12.17 3.30 -10.50
N ILE A 224 -11.46 4.21 -11.12
CA ILE A 224 -11.12 5.53 -10.56
C ILE A 224 -11.88 6.58 -11.37
N ASN A 225 -12.69 7.39 -10.70
CA ASN A 225 -13.43 8.46 -11.32
C ASN A 225 -12.67 9.78 -11.20
N ARG A 226 -12.76 10.58 -12.26
CA ARG A 226 -12.26 11.94 -12.31
C ARG A 226 -13.42 12.91 -12.34
N TRP A 227 -13.36 13.92 -11.50
CA TRP A 227 -14.38 14.94 -11.32
C TRP A 227 -13.79 16.33 -11.53
N LEU A 228 -14.59 17.26 -12.02
CA LEU A 228 -14.23 18.66 -12.07
C LEU A 228 -14.53 19.29 -10.71
N ASP A 229 -13.51 19.89 -10.08
CA ASP A 229 -13.71 20.63 -8.83
C ASP A 229 -14.60 21.84 -9.04
N THR A 230 -15.22 22.30 -7.97
CA THR A 230 -15.91 23.59 -7.96
C THR A 230 -14.88 24.71 -7.99
N PRO A 231 -15.08 25.77 -8.83
CA PRO A 231 -14.22 26.94 -8.76
C PRO A 231 -14.26 27.51 -7.35
N ASP A 232 -13.19 28.20 -6.97
CA ASP A 232 -13.22 29.00 -5.75
C ASP A 232 -14.34 30.04 -5.90
N TRP A 233 -15.23 30.08 -4.92
CA TRP A 233 -16.30 31.04 -4.87
C TRP A 233 -15.89 32.22 -3.99
N ASP A 234 -16.27 33.43 -4.39
CA ASP A 234 -16.19 34.57 -3.51
C ASP A 234 -17.18 34.35 -2.35
N PRO A 235 -16.77 34.56 -1.09
CA PRO A 235 -17.67 34.43 0.05
C PRO A 235 -18.92 35.28 -0.21
N LEU A 236 -20.11 34.70 -0.02
CA LEU A 236 -21.36 35.41 -0.15
C LEU A 236 -21.29 36.66 0.74
N PRO A 237 -21.64 37.86 0.22
CA PRO A 237 -21.70 39.04 1.09
C PRO A 237 -22.65 38.73 2.25
N PRO A 238 -22.29 39.10 3.51
CA PRO A 238 -23.12 38.79 4.65
C PRO A 238 -24.56 39.24 4.38
N PRO A 239 -25.57 38.43 4.78
CA PRO A 239 -26.96 38.77 4.52
C PRO A 239 -27.21 40.19 5.02
N SER A 240 -27.33 41.13 4.08
CA SER A 240 -27.66 42.51 4.38
C SER A 240 -28.94 42.46 5.18
N THR A 241 -28.90 42.92 6.40
CA THR A 241 -30.03 43.09 7.32
C THR A 241 -31.11 43.81 6.53
N ILE A 242 -32.10 43.07 6.00
CA ILE A 242 -33.23 43.64 5.34
C ILE A 242 -34.06 44.33 6.44
N HIS A 243 -33.79 45.60 6.64
CA HIS A 243 -34.72 46.45 7.39
C HIS A 243 -36.05 46.44 6.63
N HIS A 244 -37.00 45.68 7.13
CA HIS A 244 -38.37 45.75 6.71
C HIS A 244 -38.90 47.16 6.90
N ARG A 245 -38.75 47.96 5.89
CA ARG A 245 -39.48 49.23 5.80
C ARG A 245 -40.85 48.87 5.22
N THR A 246 -41.82 48.69 6.10
CA THR A 246 -43.23 48.57 5.75
C THR A 246 -43.68 49.86 5.07
N THR A 247 -43.83 49.86 3.76
CA THR A 247 -44.66 50.83 3.05
C THR A 247 -45.77 50.06 2.39
N SER A 248 -46.95 50.17 2.98
CA SER A 248 -48.24 49.79 2.38
C SER A 248 -48.52 50.67 1.18
N THR A 249 -48.63 50.07 0.00
CA THR A 249 -49.45 50.64 -1.10
C THR A 249 -50.13 49.52 -1.85
N THR A 250 -51.43 49.52 -1.69
CA THR A 250 -52.41 48.78 -2.48
C THR A 250 -52.34 49.20 -3.94
N SER A 251 -52.22 48.22 -4.85
CA SER A 251 -52.89 48.35 -6.13
C SER A 251 -53.11 46.96 -6.74
N ARG A 252 -54.40 46.70 -7.00
CA ARG A 252 -54.95 45.58 -7.75
C ARG A 252 -54.57 45.76 -9.23
N HIS A 253 -54.11 44.67 -9.89
CA HIS A 253 -54.58 44.30 -11.20
C HIS A 253 -54.14 42.86 -11.54
N ARG A 254 -55.14 42.07 -11.95
CA ARG A 254 -55.08 40.75 -12.60
C ARG A 254 -55.23 41.02 -14.12
N PRO A 255 -55.13 40.05 -15.05
CA PRO A 255 -54.41 38.77 -15.17
C PRO A 255 -53.72 38.61 -16.55
N SER A 256 -53.16 37.44 -16.67
CA SER A 256 -53.22 36.56 -17.88
C SER A 256 -51.92 36.30 -18.63
N THR A 257 -51.86 35.05 -18.92
CA THR A 257 -51.31 34.30 -20.06
C THR A 257 -49.87 33.82 -19.96
N ALA A 258 -49.84 32.51 -19.90
CA ALA A 258 -48.70 31.65 -20.15
C ALA A 258 -48.01 31.97 -21.48
N GLN A 259 -46.70 32.19 -21.42
CA GLN A 259 -45.84 31.96 -22.58
C GLN A 259 -44.40 31.75 -22.11
N GLY A 260 -43.83 30.65 -22.54
CA GLY A 260 -42.46 30.34 -22.82
C GLY A 260 -41.38 31.01 -21.98
N ARG A 261 -40.78 30.27 -21.05
CA ARG A 261 -39.50 30.63 -20.45
C ARG A 261 -38.44 30.66 -21.57
N PRO A 262 -37.80 31.79 -21.87
CA PRO A 262 -36.63 31.77 -22.74
C PRO A 262 -35.49 31.06 -22.01
N SER A 263 -34.94 30.03 -22.64
CA SER A 263 -33.67 29.46 -22.25
C SER A 263 -32.60 30.57 -22.33
N VAL A 264 -32.16 31.05 -21.18
CA VAL A 264 -31.01 31.95 -21.11
C VAL A 264 -29.78 31.10 -21.45
N SER A 265 -29.33 31.25 -22.70
CA SER A 265 -28.03 30.75 -23.10
C SER A 265 -26.96 31.55 -22.34
N THR A 266 -26.34 30.92 -21.34
CA THR A 266 -25.17 31.44 -20.63
C THR A 266 -24.05 31.67 -21.65
N PRO A 267 -23.36 32.83 -21.64
CA PRO A 267 -22.21 33.05 -22.50
C PRO A 267 -21.10 32.02 -22.17
N PRO A 268 -20.34 31.54 -23.18
CA PRO A 268 -19.28 30.57 -22.97
C PRO A 268 -18.18 31.23 -22.12
N GLY A 269 -17.99 30.73 -20.88
CA GLY A 269 -16.92 31.14 -19.95
C GLY A 269 -17.33 31.40 -18.51
N ILE A 270 -18.62 31.45 -18.18
CA ILE A 270 -19.07 31.58 -16.78
C ILE A 270 -19.48 30.20 -16.30
N ALA A 271 -18.78 29.69 -15.27
CA ALA A 271 -19.17 28.45 -14.60
C ALA A 271 -20.63 28.59 -14.10
N PRO A 272 -21.46 27.55 -14.24
CA PRO A 272 -22.83 27.61 -13.73
C PRO A 272 -22.81 27.92 -12.22
N PRO A 273 -23.73 28.76 -11.73
CA PRO A 273 -23.80 29.09 -10.31
C PRO A 273 -24.04 27.80 -9.50
N ILE A 274 -23.38 27.69 -8.34
CA ILE A 274 -23.53 26.56 -7.42
C ILE A 274 -25.01 26.51 -6.96
N PRO A 275 -25.68 25.35 -7.09
CA PRO A 275 -27.06 25.22 -6.64
C PRO A 275 -27.17 25.44 -5.12
N PRO A 276 -28.18 26.16 -4.62
CA PRO A 276 -28.35 26.40 -3.18
C PRO A 276 -28.44 25.10 -2.35
N GLN A 277 -28.96 24.01 -2.94
CA GLN A 277 -29.08 22.70 -2.29
C GLN A 277 -27.74 21.97 -2.13
N ALA A 278 -26.66 22.46 -2.77
CA ALA A 278 -25.33 21.92 -2.62
C ALA A 278 -24.59 22.49 -1.40
N PHE A 279 -25.06 23.62 -0.82
CA PHE A 279 -24.44 24.20 0.37
C PHE A 279 -24.85 23.43 1.62
N LEU A 280 -23.87 23.07 2.42
CA LEU A 280 -24.00 22.33 3.68
C LEU A 280 -23.65 23.22 4.85
N ARG A 281 -24.33 23.05 5.97
CA ARG A 281 -23.95 23.69 7.24
C ARG A 281 -22.77 22.95 7.83
N LEU A 282 -21.78 23.69 8.34
CA LEU A 282 -20.58 23.13 8.93
C LEU A 282 -20.83 22.45 10.28
N THR A 283 -21.79 22.96 11.03
CA THR A 283 -22.20 22.41 12.34
C THR A 283 -23.70 22.10 12.35
N SER A 284 -24.06 20.96 12.92
CA SER A 284 -25.45 20.63 13.19
C SER A 284 -25.90 21.32 14.48
N ILE A 285 -27.11 21.89 14.50
CA ILE A 285 -27.68 22.50 15.70
C ILE A 285 -27.76 21.52 16.86
N HIS A 286 -27.98 20.23 16.59
CA HIS A 286 -27.97 19.18 17.59
C HIS A 286 -26.59 18.91 18.19
N ASP A 287 -25.53 19.03 17.41
CA ASP A 287 -24.17 18.73 17.85
C ASP A 287 -23.54 19.89 18.60
N ALA A 288 -23.99 21.13 18.38
CA ALA A 288 -23.59 22.28 19.19
C ALA A 288 -23.97 22.11 20.66
N LEU A 289 -25.05 21.38 20.94
CA LEU A 289 -25.48 21.05 22.32
C LEU A 289 -24.72 19.85 22.92
N LEU A 290 -24.14 18.97 22.10
CA LEU A 290 -23.38 17.79 22.53
C LEU A 290 -21.87 18.09 22.69
N GLN A 291 -21.40 19.26 22.26
CA GLN A 291 -20.00 19.68 22.44
C GLN A 291 -19.68 20.07 23.92
N VAL A 292 -20.67 20.16 24.78
CA VAL A 292 -20.47 20.15 26.24
C VAL A 292 -20.07 18.71 26.60
N GLY A 293 -18.77 18.41 26.49
CA GLY A 293 -18.22 17.09 26.81
C GLY A 293 -18.64 16.62 28.20
N PRO A 294 -18.66 15.29 28.46
CA PRO A 294 -18.95 14.78 29.80
C PRO A 294 -17.94 15.40 30.77
N ILE A 295 -18.47 16.19 31.69
CA ILE A 295 -17.72 16.80 32.79
C ILE A 295 -17.05 15.62 33.52
N SER A 296 -15.73 15.58 33.43
CA SER A 296 -14.91 14.67 34.20
C SER A 296 -15.21 14.90 35.67
N HIS A 297 -15.73 13.89 36.36
CA HIS A 297 -16.08 13.93 37.81
C HIS A 297 -14.86 14.13 38.73
N LYS A 298 -14.03 15.13 38.49
CA LYS A 298 -12.91 15.48 39.37
C LYS A 298 -12.89 16.93 39.87
N ASP A 299 -13.81 17.78 39.38
CA ASP A 299 -13.94 19.15 39.90
C ASP A 299 -15.35 19.33 40.47
N GLN A 300 -15.48 19.02 41.75
CA GLN A 300 -16.71 19.12 42.52
C GLN A 300 -17.11 20.58 42.91
N ASP A 301 -16.37 21.60 42.42
CA ASP A 301 -16.56 22.98 42.87
C ASP A 301 -17.30 23.91 41.89
N VAL A 302 -17.83 23.41 40.78
CA VAL A 302 -18.54 24.27 39.79
C VAL A 302 -20.06 24.02 39.77
N ALA A 303 -20.60 23.22 40.69
CA ALA A 303 -22.03 22.89 40.73
C ALA A 303 -22.95 24.04 41.24
N SER A 304 -22.39 25.21 41.62
CA SER A 304 -23.18 26.31 42.21
C SER A 304 -23.63 27.41 41.25
N VAL A 305 -23.29 27.36 39.95
CA VAL A 305 -23.59 28.46 39.01
C VAL A 305 -24.84 28.18 38.13
N PHE A 306 -25.37 26.98 38.11
CA PHE A 306 -26.49 26.63 37.23
C PHE A 306 -27.89 26.55 37.88
N SER A 307 -28.05 27.01 39.10
CA SER A 307 -29.38 26.98 39.78
C SER A 307 -30.20 28.29 39.69
N ALA A 308 -29.92 29.18 38.77
CA ALA A 308 -30.63 30.44 38.57
C ALA A 308 -31.15 30.64 37.16
N LEU A 309 -31.94 29.70 36.64
CA LEU A 309 -32.80 29.97 35.49
C LEU A 309 -34.27 29.89 35.94
N PRO A 310 -35.07 30.96 35.75
CA PRO A 310 -36.50 30.93 36.08
C PRO A 310 -37.25 30.02 35.09
N PRO A 311 -38.34 29.36 35.51
CA PRO A 311 -39.16 28.58 34.61
C PRO A 311 -39.87 29.51 33.63
N SER A 312 -39.53 29.46 32.35
CA SER A 312 -40.28 30.16 31.32
C SER A 312 -41.52 29.36 30.92
N PRO A 313 -42.65 30.03 30.71
CA PRO A 313 -43.90 29.38 30.38
C PRO A 313 -43.94 29.01 28.90
N GLN A 314 -44.30 27.74 28.69
CA GLN A 314 -45.14 27.23 27.61
C GLN A 314 -45.19 28.03 26.30
N ASN A 315 -44.43 27.59 25.31
CA ASN A 315 -44.84 27.49 23.90
C ASN A 315 -43.85 26.57 23.20
N TYR A 316 -43.94 25.27 23.47
CA TYR A 316 -43.38 24.27 22.59
C TYR A 316 -44.25 24.19 21.35
N HIS A 317 -43.90 24.90 20.30
CA HIS A 317 -44.24 24.44 18.97
C HIS A 317 -43.41 23.18 18.75
N PRO A 318 -44.03 22.03 18.39
CA PRO A 318 -43.27 20.88 17.94
C PRO A 318 -42.54 21.33 16.72
N ILE A 319 -41.20 21.41 16.79
CA ILE A 319 -40.34 21.49 15.63
C ILE A 319 -40.63 20.21 14.87
N LEU A 320 -41.40 20.32 13.78
CA LEU A 320 -41.56 19.25 12.80
C LEU A 320 -40.15 18.79 12.45
N PRO A 321 -39.89 17.46 12.43
CA PRO A 321 -38.61 16.97 11.93
C PRO A 321 -38.44 17.56 10.54
N GLU A 322 -37.40 18.37 10.36
CA GLU A 322 -37.00 18.86 9.04
C GLU A 322 -36.86 17.61 8.19
N GLU A 323 -37.63 17.53 7.10
CA GLU A 323 -37.46 16.48 6.11
C GLU A 323 -35.98 16.45 5.74
N PRO A 324 -35.35 15.25 5.57
CA PRO A 324 -33.96 15.15 5.20
C PRO A 324 -33.75 15.93 3.92
N HIS A 325 -33.09 17.09 4.04
CA HIS A 325 -32.78 17.92 2.88
C HIS A 325 -32.02 17.08 1.89
N HIS A 326 -32.63 16.82 0.73
CA HIS A 326 -32.01 16.06 -0.33
C HIS A 326 -30.78 16.87 -0.82
N ILE A 327 -29.59 16.46 -0.41
CA ILE A 327 -28.34 17.08 -0.84
C ILE A 327 -28.18 16.81 -2.32
N VAL A 328 -28.15 17.86 -3.12
CA VAL A 328 -27.90 17.80 -4.57
C VAL A 328 -26.46 18.26 -4.81
N PRO A 329 -25.55 17.37 -5.19
CA PRO A 329 -24.17 17.74 -5.44
C PRO A 329 -24.07 18.62 -6.70
N VAL A 330 -23.01 19.43 -6.78
CA VAL A 330 -22.76 20.32 -7.94
C VAL A 330 -22.50 19.52 -9.21
N ARG A 331 -21.89 18.34 -9.08
CA ARG A 331 -21.59 17.42 -10.19
C ARG A 331 -22.34 16.12 -10.01
N GLU A 332 -23.11 15.76 -11.03
CA GLU A 332 -23.88 14.51 -11.03
C GLU A 332 -23.12 13.35 -11.65
N GLU A 333 -22.24 13.65 -12.65
CA GLU A 333 -21.49 12.64 -13.38
C GLU A 333 -19.99 12.96 -13.41
N PRO A 334 -19.11 11.94 -13.41
CA PRO A 334 -17.67 12.14 -13.57
C PRO A 334 -17.33 12.58 -15.00
N ASP A 335 -16.31 13.44 -15.16
CA ASP A 335 -15.86 13.88 -16.48
C ASP A 335 -15.00 12.83 -17.20
N ALA A 336 -14.43 11.86 -16.48
CA ALA A 336 -13.74 10.70 -17.02
C ALA A 336 -13.66 9.58 -15.97
N THR A 337 -13.64 8.34 -16.46
CA THR A 337 -13.47 7.14 -15.64
C THR A 337 -12.31 6.30 -16.17
N ILE A 338 -11.36 5.97 -15.31
CA ILE A 338 -10.35 4.97 -15.57
C ILE A 338 -10.92 3.63 -15.13
N ALA A 339 -11.30 2.79 -16.09
CA ALA A 339 -11.79 1.46 -15.80
C ALA A 339 -10.65 0.58 -15.28
N GLY A 340 -10.84 -0.03 -14.13
CA GLY A 340 -9.92 -1.02 -13.57
C GLY A 340 -10.34 -2.44 -13.92
N GLN A 341 -9.48 -3.39 -13.58
CA GLN A 341 -9.83 -4.80 -13.66
C GLN A 341 -10.69 -5.19 -12.46
N HIS A 342 -11.66 -6.07 -12.69
CA HIS A 342 -12.46 -6.64 -11.63
C HIS A 342 -11.58 -7.52 -10.73
N GLY A 343 -11.64 -7.27 -9.43
CA GLY A 343 -10.89 -8.05 -8.44
C GLY A 343 -11.59 -9.38 -8.15
N LEU A 344 -10.80 -10.42 -7.92
CA LEU A 344 -11.32 -11.72 -7.50
C LEU A 344 -11.74 -11.68 -6.02
N ILE A 345 -12.95 -12.16 -5.73
CA ILE A 345 -13.51 -12.18 -4.36
C ILE A 345 -13.60 -13.58 -3.77
N LYS A 346 -13.67 -14.60 -4.61
CA LYS A 346 -13.80 -16.00 -4.18
C LYS A 346 -13.06 -16.93 -5.12
N HIS A 347 -12.60 -18.03 -4.59
CA HIS A 347 -12.02 -19.12 -5.37
C HIS A 347 -12.46 -20.49 -4.85
N ILE A 348 -12.44 -21.49 -5.73
CA ILE A 348 -12.63 -22.89 -5.41
C ILE A 348 -11.55 -23.67 -6.17
N LEU A 349 -10.66 -24.32 -5.43
CA LEU A 349 -9.62 -25.19 -6.01
C LEU A 349 -10.25 -26.55 -6.32
N LEU A 350 -10.16 -27.00 -7.58
CA LEU A 350 -10.72 -28.26 -8.03
C LEU A 350 -9.91 -29.46 -7.51
N ASN A 351 -10.48 -30.67 -7.60
CA ASN A 351 -9.87 -31.90 -7.08
C ASN A 351 -8.53 -32.26 -7.75
N ASP A 352 -8.37 -31.88 -9.01
CA ASP A 352 -7.10 -32.05 -9.76
C ASP A 352 -5.96 -31.16 -9.25
N ARG A 353 -6.24 -30.24 -8.31
CA ARG A 353 -5.28 -29.29 -7.72
C ARG A 353 -4.48 -28.46 -8.74
N ARG A 354 -4.92 -28.47 -9.99
CA ARG A 354 -4.36 -27.71 -11.10
C ARG A 354 -5.27 -26.56 -11.51
N ARG A 355 -6.59 -26.78 -11.52
CA ARG A 355 -7.56 -25.80 -11.97
C ARG A 355 -8.25 -25.15 -10.78
N VAL A 356 -8.50 -23.85 -10.92
CA VAL A 356 -9.21 -23.05 -9.89
C VAL A 356 -10.35 -22.29 -10.56
N LEU A 357 -11.53 -22.37 -9.96
CA LEU A 357 -12.65 -21.48 -10.29
C LEU A 357 -12.56 -20.23 -9.47
N THR A 358 -12.77 -19.08 -10.08
CA THR A 358 -12.78 -17.78 -9.43
C THR A 358 -14.06 -17.03 -9.71
N LEU A 359 -14.50 -16.24 -8.75
CA LEU A 359 -15.59 -15.28 -8.87
C LEU A 359 -15.00 -13.89 -8.68
N ASP A 360 -15.30 -12.98 -9.59
CA ASP A 360 -14.84 -11.59 -9.52
C ASP A 360 -15.93 -10.63 -9.00
N THR A 361 -15.57 -9.33 -8.85
CA THR A 361 -16.48 -8.27 -8.40
C THR A 361 -17.60 -7.95 -9.41
N SER A 362 -17.49 -8.42 -10.66
CA SER A 362 -18.56 -8.33 -11.67
C SER A 362 -19.50 -9.54 -11.63
N HIS A 363 -19.35 -10.45 -10.67
CA HIS A 363 -20.03 -11.73 -10.59
C HIS A 363 -19.75 -12.67 -11.77
N THR A 364 -18.63 -12.49 -12.45
CA THR A 364 -18.18 -13.38 -13.52
C THR A 364 -17.37 -14.53 -12.95
N VAL A 365 -17.74 -15.77 -13.33
CA VAL A 365 -17.01 -16.98 -12.96
C VAL A 365 -16.05 -17.35 -14.08
N ALA A 366 -14.78 -17.57 -13.72
CA ALA A 366 -13.74 -18.00 -14.66
C ALA A 366 -12.96 -19.19 -14.12
N LEU A 367 -12.58 -20.10 -15.03
CA LEU A 367 -11.72 -21.25 -14.76
C LEU A 367 -10.29 -20.89 -15.16
N TRP A 368 -9.33 -21.14 -14.28
CA TRP A 368 -7.92 -20.87 -14.47
C TRP A 368 -7.09 -22.12 -14.34
N ASP A 369 -6.01 -22.18 -15.10
CA ASP A 369 -4.93 -23.16 -14.91
C ASP A 369 -3.83 -22.51 -14.04
N LEU A 370 -3.52 -23.13 -12.91
CA LEU A 370 -2.52 -22.61 -11.95
C LEU A 370 -1.09 -22.80 -12.46
N ILE A 371 -0.86 -23.77 -13.33
CA ILE A 371 0.48 -24.11 -13.83
C ILE A 371 0.83 -23.19 -15.00
N GLU A 372 -0.11 -23.01 -15.94
CA GLU A 372 0.08 -22.12 -17.08
C GLU A 372 -0.17 -20.64 -16.73
N CYS A 373 -0.75 -20.36 -15.55
CA CYS A 373 -1.14 -19.02 -15.08
C CYS A 373 -2.07 -18.31 -16.09
N LYS A 374 -2.98 -19.04 -16.72
CA LYS A 374 -3.89 -18.53 -17.75
C LYS A 374 -5.35 -18.83 -17.45
N PRO A 375 -6.28 -17.92 -17.84
CA PRO A 375 -7.69 -18.26 -17.84
C PRO A 375 -7.98 -19.27 -18.96
N LEU A 376 -8.66 -20.36 -18.62
CA LEU A 376 -9.08 -21.39 -19.57
C LEU A 376 -10.44 -21.05 -20.17
N GLN A 377 -11.41 -20.69 -19.33
CA GLN A 377 -12.79 -20.47 -19.77
C GLN A 377 -13.50 -19.48 -18.83
N SER A 378 -14.40 -18.65 -19.40
CA SER A 378 -15.31 -17.80 -18.66
C SER A 378 -16.74 -18.31 -18.80
N TYR A 379 -17.44 -18.40 -17.67
CA TYR A 379 -18.83 -18.89 -17.60
C TYR A 379 -19.86 -17.76 -17.40
N GLY A 380 -19.40 -16.52 -17.33
CA GLY A 380 -20.27 -15.36 -17.07
C GLY A 380 -20.83 -15.36 -15.64
N SER A 381 -22.04 -14.83 -15.45
CA SER A 381 -22.68 -14.66 -14.14
C SER A 381 -23.44 -15.91 -13.65
N LYS A 382 -22.89 -17.11 -13.83
CA LYS A 382 -23.44 -18.35 -13.30
C LYS A 382 -23.03 -18.58 -11.85
N ASP A 383 -23.72 -19.46 -11.13
CA ASP A 383 -23.31 -19.85 -9.78
C ASP A 383 -21.99 -20.67 -9.83
N ILE A 384 -21.01 -20.24 -9.06
CA ILE A 384 -19.71 -20.91 -8.97
C ILE A 384 -19.82 -22.36 -8.48
N TYR A 385 -20.78 -22.68 -7.63
CA TYR A 385 -20.98 -24.03 -7.13
C TYR A 385 -21.67 -24.99 -8.12
N GLU A 386 -22.46 -24.44 -9.04
CA GLU A 386 -23.02 -25.24 -10.14
C GLU A 386 -21.92 -25.62 -11.13
N ILE A 387 -21.06 -24.65 -11.46
CA ILE A 387 -19.92 -24.88 -12.36
C ILE A 387 -18.91 -25.83 -11.71
N GLU A 388 -18.67 -25.72 -10.41
CA GLU A 388 -17.81 -26.67 -9.70
C GLU A 388 -18.25 -28.11 -9.91
N LYS A 389 -19.54 -28.40 -9.76
CA LYS A 389 -20.09 -29.74 -9.97
C LYS A 389 -19.97 -30.24 -11.40
N GLU A 390 -20.02 -29.31 -12.37
CA GLU A 390 -19.91 -29.63 -13.79
C GLU A 390 -18.46 -29.93 -14.21
N VAL A 391 -17.50 -29.19 -13.66
CA VAL A 391 -16.10 -29.18 -14.14
C VAL A 391 -15.18 -30.01 -13.26
N ASN A 392 -15.58 -30.32 -12.02
CA ASN A 392 -14.74 -31.03 -11.06
C ASN A 392 -14.56 -32.50 -11.47
N SER A 393 -13.33 -33.01 -11.33
CA SER A 393 -13.02 -34.42 -11.56
C SER A 393 -13.31 -35.28 -10.34
N SER A 394 -13.57 -36.58 -10.55
CA SER A 394 -13.72 -37.54 -9.46
C SER A 394 -12.38 -37.92 -8.83
N GLU A 395 -11.28 -37.74 -9.54
CA GLU A 395 -9.92 -38.01 -9.07
C GLU A 395 -9.41 -36.85 -8.20
N SER A 396 -8.78 -37.20 -7.09
CA SER A 396 -8.24 -36.22 -6.14
C SER A 396 -6.73 -36.33 -6.06
N VAL A 397 -6.04 -35.26 -6.40
CA VAL A 397 -4.58 -35.12 -6.28
C VAL A 397 -4.24 -34.56 -4.87
N PRO A 398 -3.15 -35.02 -4.25
CA PRO A 398 -2.67 -34.43 -2.99
C PRO A 398 -2.46 -32.93 -3.07
N ASN A 399 -2.65 -32.25 -1.94
CA ASN A 399 -2.54 -30.80 -1.89
C ASN A 399 -1.06 -30.37 -1.97
N TRP A 400 -0.69 -29.54 -2.92
CA TRP A 400 0.68 -29.04 -3.09
C TRP A 400 0.79 -27.53 -2.90
N CYS A 401 -0.34 -26.81 -2.91
CA CYS A 401 -0.39 -25.37 -2.79
C CYS A 401 -1.66 -24.90 -2.09
N THR A 402 -1.62 -23.68 -1.63
CA THR A 402 -2.78 -22.91 -1.18
C THR A 402 -3.03 -21.74 -2.13
N VAL A 403 -4.29 -21.48 -2.45
CA VAL A 403 -4.71 -20.37 -3.30
C VAL A 403 -5.33 -19.29 -2.45
N ASP A 404 -4.99 -18.04 -2.71
CA ASP A 404 -5.54 -16.87 -2.04
C ASP A 404 -5.97 -15.81 -3.06
N THR A 405 -7.14 -15.21 -2.85
CA THR A 405 -7.70 -14.15 -3.69
C THR A 405 -7.92 -12.84 -2.93
N ARG A 406 -7.44 -12.72 -1.68
CA ARG A 406 -7.66 -11.53 -0.82
C ARG A 406 -7.11 -10.22 -1.37
N ILE A 407 -6.16 -10.28 -2.28
CA ILE A 407 -5.60 -9.09 -2.95
C ILE A 407 -6.28 -8.78 -4.30
N GLY A 408 -7.40 -9.45 -4.60
CA GLY A 408 -8.13 -9.28 -5.86
C GLY A 408 -7.55 -10.03 -7.07
N SER A 409 -6.44 -10.76 -6.89
CA SER A 409 -5.79 -11.61 -7.89
C SER A 409 -5.49 -12.98 -7.31
N ILE A 410 -5.28 -13.98 -8.19
CA ILE A 410 -4.87 -15.31 -7.75
C ILE A 410 -3.43 -15.25 -7.24
N THR A 411 -3.24 -15.64 -6.00
CA THR A 411 -1.93 -15.87 -5.41
C THR A 411 -1.81 -17.34 -5.05
N VAL A 412 -0.79 -18.01 -5.56
CA VAL A 412 -0.50 -19.42 -5.27
C VAL A 412 0.71 -19.47 -4.35
N MET A 413 0.55 -20.12 -3.21
CA MET A 413 1.62 -20.37 -2.26
C MET A 413 1.89 -21.87 -2.20
N LEU A 414 3.14 -22.27 -2.40
CA LEU A 414 3.55 -23.66 -2.21
C LEU A 414 3.43 -24.04 -0.73
N ASP A 415 2.88 -25.21 -0.44
CA ASP A 415 2.83 -25.72 0.93
C ASP A 415 4.21 -26.29 1.30
N GLU A 416 4.82 -25.78 2.38
CA GLU A 416 6.17 -26.19 2.80
C GLU A 416 6.32 -27.70 3.05
N ARG A 417 5.23 -28.37 3.44
CA ARG A 417 5.27 -29.79 3.83
C ARG A 417 4.89 -30.73 2.69
N SER A 418 3.94 -30.32 1.86
CA SER A 418 3.31 -31.19 0.85
C SER A 418 3.54 -30.74 -0.60
N ALA A 419 4.34 -29.69 -0.82
CA ALA A 419 4.58 -29.16 -2.18
C ALA A 419 5.09 -30.21 -3.18
N PHE A 420 5.76 -31.25 -2.70
CA PHE A 420 6.34 -32.31 -3.53
C PHE A 420 5.58 -33.65 -3.48
N ASP A 421 4.40 -33.68 -2.85
CA ASP A 421 3.60 -34.90 -2.74
C ASP A 421 2.66 -35.11 -3.94
N ALA A 422 2.40 -34.04 -4.69
CA ALA A 422 1.51 -34.09 -5.85
C ALA A 422 2.25 -34.58 -7.10
N GLU A 423 1.91 -35.78 -7.54
CA GLU A 423 2.38 -36.38 -8.78
C GLU A 423 1.20 -36.65 -9.73
N VAL A 424 1.36 -36.28 -10.98
CA VAL A 424 0.38 -36.48 -12.05
C VAL A 424 1.04 -37.17 -13.25
N TYR A 425 0.27 -37.87 -14.02
CA TYR A 425 0.77 -38.48 -15.23
C TYR A 425 1.02 -37.44 -16.32
N ARG A 426 1.96 -37.70 -17.20
CA ARG A 426 2.42 -36.78 -18.22
C ARG A 426 1.38 -36.46 -19.29
N ASP A 427 0.55 -37.44 -19.61
CA ASP A 427 -0.59 -37.34 -20.53
C ASP A 427 -1.69 -36.39 -19.98
N GLU A 428 -1.96 -36.43 -18.67
CA GLU A 428 -2.88 -35.51 -18.02
C GLU A 428 -2.44 -34.03 -18.10
N MET A 429 -1.15 -33.83 -18.30
CA MET A 429 -0.55 -32.48 -18.45
C MET A 429 -0.54 -32.02 -19.92
N GLY A 430 -1.08 -32.81 -20.85
CA GLY A 430 -1.18 -32.49 -22.28
C GLY A 430 0.11 -32.75 -23.08
N PHE A 431 1.07 -33.49 -22.53
CA PHE A 431 2.23 -33.93 -23.29
C PHE A 431 1.87 -35.15 -24.13
N GLN A 432 2.20 -35.11 -25.42
CA GLN A 432 1.87 -36.18 -26.39
C GLN A 432 2.83 -37.38 -26.33
N ASP A 433 3.63 -37.50 -25.29
CA ASP A 433 4.56 -38.64 -25.14
C ASP A 433 3.86 -39.81 -24.44
N GLU A 434 3.88 -40.99 -25.04
CA GLU A 434 3.35 -42.25 -24.48
C GLU A 434 4.17 -42.80 -23.28
N SER A 435 4.97 -41.98 -22.62
CA SER A 435 5.75 -42.40 -21.46
C SER A 435 4.91 -42.34 -20.19
N ASP A 436 4.78 -43.44 -19.52
CA ASP A 436 4.11 -43.66 -18.21
C ASP A 436 4.86 -42.95 -17.06
N GLN A 437 5.45 -41.77 -17.35
CA GLN A 437 6.22 -40.99 -16.41
C GLN A 437 5.33 -40.06 -15.60
N ARG A 438 5.48 -40.09 -14.29
CA ARG A 438 4.85 -39.14 -13.39
C ARG A 438 5.69 -37.85 -13.26
N ILE A 439 5.00 -36.75 -13.29
CA ILE A 439 5.59 -35.41 -13.08
C ILE A 439 5.18 -34.93 -11.70
N ASN A 440 6.16 -34.49 -10.91
CA ASN A 440 5.92 -33.82 -9.66
C ASN A 440 5.60 -32.36 -9.92
N ILE A 441 4.37 -31.93 -9.59
CA ILE A 441 3.85 -30.58 -9.89
C ILE A 441 4.69 -29.50 -9.21
N GLY A 442 5.01 -29.66 -7.93
CA GLY A 442 5.78 -28.67 -7.18
C GLY A 442 7.18 -28.44 -7.75
N LYS A 443 7.90 -29.52 -8.11
CA LYS A 443 9.19 -29.41 -8.80
C LYS A 443 9.08 -28.70 -10.13
N TRP A 444 8.00 -28.99 -10.87
CA TRP A 444 7.82 -28.40 -12.18
C TRP A 444 7.53 -26.91 -12.10
N VAL A 445 6.65 -26.50 -11.19
CA VAL A 445 6.36 -25.07 -10.93
C VAL A 445 7.62 -24.33 -10.49
N LEU A 446 8.41 -24.87 -9.57
CA LEU A 446 9.66 -24.26 -9.12
C LEU A 446 10.68 -24.11 -10.25
N ARG A 447 10.81 -25.13 -11.12
CA ARG A 447 11.72 -25.06 -12.26
C ARG A 447 11.35 -23.92 -13.23
N TYR A 448 10.05 -23.72 -13.50
CA TYR A 448 9.60 -22.61 -14.35
C TYR A 448 9.73 -21.26 -13.65
N LEU A 449 9.38 -21.20 -12.38
CA LEU A 449 9.48 -19.96 -11.58
C LEU A 449 10.93 -19.45 -11.51
N PHE A 450 11.88 -20.36 -11.41
CA PHE A 450 13.31 -20.05 -11.32
C PHE A 450 14.07 -20.20 -12.64
N ALA A 451 13.40 -20.43 -13.77
CA ALA A 451 14.06 -20.64 -15.07
C ALA A 451 15.05 -19.52 -15.40
N ASN A 452 14.61 -18.27 -15.33
CA ASN A 452 15.45 -17.11 -15.61
C ASN A 452 16.63 -16.96 -14.63
N LEU A 453 16.43 -17.31 -13.35
CA LEU A 453 17.49 -17.30 -12.34
C LEU A 453 18.51 -18.41 -12.64
N ILE A 454 18.03 -19.60 -12.97
CA ILE A 454 18.90 -20.74 -13.32
C ILE A 454 19.73 -20.40 -14.56
N ASP A 455 19.13 -19.82 -15.59
CA ASP A 455 19.82 -19.43 -16.81
C ASP A 455 20.88 -18.35 -16.54
N ALA A 456 20.55 -17.36 -15.69
CA ALA A 456 21.50 -16.33 -15.28
C ALA A 456 22.69 -16.88 -14.47
N GLU A 457 22.45 -17.83 -13.55
CA GLU A 457 23.52 -18.46 -12.77
C GLU A 457 24.38 -19.40 -13.63
N VAL A 458 23.77 -20.12 -14.60
CA VAL A 458 24.51 -20.92 -15.58
C VAL A 458 25.41 -20.06 -16.44
N GLU A 459 24.93 -18.90 -16.90
CA GLU A 459 25.74 -17.97 -17.71
C GLU A 459 26.89 -17.38 -16.90
N LYS A 460 26.64 -17.04 -15.65
CA LYS A 460 27.66 -16.57 -14.72
C LYS A 460 28.72 -17.62 -14.42
N ASP A 461 28.31 -18.90 -14.24
CA ASP A 461 29.25 -20.02 -14.07
C ASP A 461 30.10 -20.25 -15.33
N LYS A 462 29.52 -20.16 -16.52
CA LYS A 462 30.29 -20.21 -17.78
C LYS A 462 31.33 -19.11 -17.85
N GLY A 463 30.96 -17.87 -17.53
CA GLY A 463 31.90 -16.74 -17.47
C GLY A 463 33.04 -16.99 -16.50
N LEU A 464 32.72 -17.49 -15.28
CA LEU A 464 33.72 -17.81 -14.27
C LEU A 464 34.68 -18.92 -14.73
N ARG A 465 34.18 -19.94 -15.42
CA ARG A 465 35.02 -21.03 -15.97
C ARG A 465 36.00 -20.50 -17.01
N VAL A 466 35.56 -19.63 -17.91
CA VAL A 466 36.44 -19.01 -18.92
C VAL A 466 37.57 -18.21 -18.23
N THR A 467 37.24 -17.40 -17.22
CA THR A 467 38.27 -16.63 -16.51
C THR A 467 39.27 -17.53 -15.76
N LEU A 468 38.80 -18.62 -15.15
CA LEU A 468 39.67 -19.59 -14.48
C LEU A 468 40.58 -20.36 -15.45
N GLU A 469 40.07 -20.69 -16.65
CA GLU A 469 40.86 -21.31 -17.72
C GLU A 469 41.94 -20.35 -18.25
N GLU A 470 41.59 -19.09 -18.45
CA GLU A 470 42.56 -18.05 -18.86
C GLU A 470 43.66 -17.85 -17.80
N GLU A 471 43.30 -17.76 -16.52
CA GLU A 471 44.25 -17.70 -15.42
C GLU A 471 45.14 -18.95 -15.33
N ALA A 472 44.60 -20.12 -15.55
CA ALA A 472 45.33 -21.37 -15.55
C ALA A 472 46.34 -21.41 -16.74
N GLU A 473 45.94 -20.93 -17.92
CA GLU A 473 46.85 -20.79 -19.07
C GLU A 473 47.98 -19.81 -18.81
N VAL A 474 47.67 -18.65 -18.21
CA VAL A 474 48.71 -17.66 -17.84
C VAL A 474 49.70 -18.26 -16.84
N ARG A 475 49.22 -19.01 -15.85
CA ARG A 475 50.09 -19.72 -14.89
C ARG A 475 50.94 -20.80 -15.57
N ARG A 476 50.37 -21.59 -16.50
CA ARG A 476 51.14 -22.57 -17.28
C ARG A 476 52.22 -21.93 -18.11
N LYS A 477 51.94 -20.85 -18.83
CA LYS A 477 52.91 -20.09 -19.61
C LYS A 477 54.04 -19.52 -18.73
N LYS A 478 53.70 -19.01 -17.54
CA LYS A 478 54.69 -18.50 -16.61
C LYS A 478 55.65 -19.60 -16.07
N VAL A 479 55.08 -20.78 -15.72
CA VAL A 479 55.88 -21.95 -15.31
C VAL A 479 56.76 -22.46 -16.47
N GLU A 480 56.28 -22.40 -17.71
CA GLU A 480 57.03 -22.81 -18.91
C GLU A 480 58.15 -21.81 -19.24
N GLU A 481 57.96 -20.53 -19.01
CA GLU A 481 59.00 -19.49 -19.10
C GLU A 481 60.06 -19.64 -17.99
N GLU A 482 59.67 -19.90 -16.75
CA GLU A 482 60.60 -20.13 -15.65
C GLU A 482 61.39 -21.42 -15.80
N ASN A 483 60.85 -22.45 -16.43
CA ASN A 483 61.55 -23.72 -16.72
C ASN A 483 62.29 -23.75 -18.06
N ARG A 484 62.36 -22.65 -18.75
CA ARG A 484 63.09 -22.59 -20.01
C ARG A 484 64.58 -22.77 -19.73
N PRO A 485 65.24 -23.84 -20.25
CA PRO A 485 66.65 -24.04 -19.99
C PRO A 485 67.45 -22.86 -20.52
N LEU A 486 68.26 -22.28 -19.65
CA LEU A 486 69.22 -21.24 -20.00
C LEU A 486 70.06 -21.77 -21.18
N ARG A 487 69.96 -21.21 -22.36
CA ARG A 487 70.89 -21.48 -23.47
C ARG A 487 72.25 -21.03 -23.02
N ILE A 488 73.05 -21.98 -22.52
CA ILE A 488 74.46 -21.74 -22.30
C ILE A 488 75.09 -21.67 -23.68
N THR A 489 75.42 -20.47 -24.10
CA THR A 489 76.23 -20.24 -25.31
C THR A 489 77.66 -20.64 -24.96
N ILE A 490 78.06 -21.87 -25.34
CA ILE A 490 79.46 -22.32 -25.23
C ILE A 490 80.22 -21.53 -26.26
N PRO A 491 81.26 -20.76 -25.86
CA PRO A 491 82.13 -20.08 -26.83
C PRO A 491 82.92 -21.11 -27.66
N PRO A 492 83.25 -20.87 -28.94
CA PRO A 492 83.92 -21.86 -29.77
C PRO A 492 85.33 -22.14 -29.23
N PRO A 493 85.84 -23.39 -29.35
CA PRO A 493 87.14 -23.79 -28.80
C PRO A 493 88.29 -23.04 -29.48
N VAL A 494 89.17 -22.41 -28.70
CA VAL A 494 90.40 -21.85 -29.17
C VAL A 494 91.41 -22.98 -29.35
N HIS A 495 91.85 -23.25 -30.59
CA HIS A 495 92.91 -24.19 -30.90
C HIS A 495 94.25 -23.66 -30.38
N HIS A 496 94.77 -24.29 -29.33
CA HIS A 496 96.24 -24.26 -29.06
C HIS A 496 96.82 -25.63 -29.27
N ALA A 497 97.73 -25.66 -30.17
CA ALA A 497 98.57 -26.82 -30.48
C ALA A 497 99.58 -27.10 -29.36
N GLY A 498 99.74 -28.37 -29.07
CA GLY A 498 101.02 -28.84 -28.48
C GLY A 498 100.90 -29.49 -27.07
N GLY A 499 101.25 -30.80 -27.00
CA GLY A 499 101.86 -31.38 -25.82
C GLY A 499 101.15 -32.58 -25.19
N ASP A 500 101.55 -33.69 -25.69
CA ASP A 500 101.63 -35.02 -25.21
C ASP A 500 101.66 -35.14 -23.63
N GLN A 501 100.91 -36.04 -23.07
CA GLN A 501 101.21 -37.05 -22.02
C GLN A 501 99.93 -37.52 -21.33
N THR A 502 99.65 -38.80 -21.51
CA THR A 502 98.85 -39.63 -20.66
C THR A 502 99.54 -39.84 -19.24
N PRO A 503 98.87 -40.03 -18.15
CA PRO A 503 98.35 -41.35 -17.80
C PRO A 503 97.12 -41.39 -16.79
N ARG A 504 96.52 -42.58 -16.88
CA ARG A 504 95.93 -43.40 -15.75
C ARG A 504 94.58 -42.95 -15.12
N SER A 505 93.65 -43.78 -15.43
CA SER A 505 92.52 -44.31 -14.65
C SER A 505 92.56 -44.06 -13.14
N ARG A 506 91.42 -43.59 -12.62
CA ARG A 506 90.87 -44.02 -11.31
C ARG A 506 89.37 -44.06 -11.40
N VAL A 507 88.88 -45.27 -11.21
CA VAL A 507 87.53 -45.65 -10.91
C VAL A 507 87.13 -45.00 -9.58
N TYR A 508 85.97 -44.35 -9.53
CA TYR A 508 85.21 -44.14 -8.30
C TYR A 508 83.74 -44.46 -8.60
N GLU A 509 83.34 -45.55 -7.94
CA GLU A 509 81.94 -45.94 -7.75
C GLU A 509 81.20 -44.94 -6.88
N GLY A 510 79.92 -44.77 -7.17
CA GLY A 510 78.89 -44.60 -6.15
C GLY A 510 78.52 -43.17 -5.80
N ALA A 511 77.51 -42.66 -6.39
CA ALA A 511 76.53 -41.81 -5.71
C ALA A 511 75.13 -41.98 -6.35
N MET A 512 74.23 -42.51 -5.56
CA MET A 512 72.82 -42.70 -5.85
C MET A 512 72.12 -41.39 -6.14
N SER A 513 71.34 -41.34 -7.19
CA SER A 513 70.32 -40.29 -7.47
C SER A 513 69.15 -40.46 -6.51
N PRO A 514 68.63 -39.40 -5.85
CA PRO A 514 67.37 -39.45 -5.17
C PRO A 514 66.21 -39.41 -6.20
N GLY A 515 65.47 -40.49 -6.24
CA GLY A 515 64.24 -40.58 -7.01
C GLY A 515 63.17 -39.63 -6.43
N ILE A 516 62.69 -38.72 -7.25
CA ILE A 516 61.47 -37.92 -6.96
C ILE A 516 60.29 -38.87 -7.15
N GLY A 517 59.75 -39.35 -6.03
CA GLY A 517 58.46 -40.04 -5.99
C GLY A 517 57.33 -39.08 -6.30
N LEU A 518 56.67 -39.29 -7.40
CA LEU A 518 55.37 -38.72 -7.70
C LEU A 518 54.35 -39.30 -6.70
N ALA A 519 53.96 -38.49 -5.69
CA ALA A 519 52.83 -38.81 -4.83
C ALA A 519 51.53 -38.59 -5.63
N THR A 520 50.84 -39.67 -5.90
CA THR A 520 49.44 -39.65 -6.31
C THR A 520 48.58 -39.11 -5.16
N PRO A 521 47.66 -38.17 -5.40
CA PRO A 521 46.75 -37.72 -4.34
C PRO A 521 45.78 -38.86 -3.99
N ALA A 522 45.63 -39.08 -2.68
CA ALA A 522 44.69 -40.02 -2.10
C ALA A 522 43.24 -39.58 -2.36
N PRO A 523 42.29 -40.51 -2.49
CA PRO A 523 40.88 -40.19 -2.72
C PRO A 523 40.27 -39.52 -1.48
N ILE A 524 39.51 -38.45 -1.74
CA ILE A 524 38.74 -37.70 -0.76
C ILE A 524 37.68 -38.63 -0.14
N TYR A 525 37.78 -38.77 1.16
CA TYR A 525 36.84 -39.52 2.00
C TYR A 525 35.51 -38.76 2.05
N ASP A 526 34.43 -39.41 1.67
CA ASP A 526 33.05 -38.95 1.80
C ASP A 526 32.56 -39.33 3.23
N PRO A 527 32.21 -38.37 4.10
CA PRO A 527 31.63 -38.73 5.38
C PRO A 527 30.12 -38.97 5.23
N SER A 528 29.72 -40.21 5.20
CA SER A 528 28.33 -40.63 5.39
C SER A 528 27.79 -40.10 6.73
N PRO A 529 26.53 -39.56 6.77
CA PRO A 529 25.95 -39.11 8.01
C PRO A 529 25.56 -40.28 8.91
N GLY A 530 26.12 -40.27 10.10
CA GLY A 530 25.84 -41.25 11.15
C GLY A 530 24.38 -41.19 11.60
N ARG A 531 23.80 -42.35 11.67
CA ARG A 531 22.51 -42.70 12.25
C ARG A 531 22.53 -42.40 13.75
N THR A 532 21.89 -41.31 14.20
CA THR A 532 21.57 -41.10 15.61
C THR A 532 20.22 -41.74 15.92
N THR A 533 20.28 -42.87 16.62
CA THR A 533 19.19 -43.48 17.37
C THR A 533 18.78 -42.55 18.51
N PHE A 534 17.58 -41.98 18.46
CA PHE A 534 16.97 -41.40 19.65
C PHE A 534 16.16 -42.49 20.37
N MET A 535 16.57 -42.71 21.61
CA MET A 535 15.82 -43.49 22.60
C MET A 535 14.52 -42.73 22.96
N SER A 536 13.45 -43.49 23.01
CA SER A 536 12.19 -43.17 23.61
C SER A 536 12.38 -42.91 25.10
N GLY A 537 11.87 -41.75 25.55
CA GLY A 537 11.66 -41.46 26.95
C GLY A 537 10.22 -41.03 27.11
N ASP A 538 9.39 -41.94 27.60
CA ASP A 538 8.08 -41.67 28.16
C ASP A 538 8.20 -40.63 29.28
N ASN A 539 7.29 -39.66 29.25
CA ASN A 539 6.74 -39.09 30.49
C ASN A 539 5.37 -38.46 30.24
N ASP A 540 4.38 -39.20 30.71
CA ASP A 540 3.09 -38.69 31.16
C ASP A 540 3.27 -37.46 32.06
N LEU A 541 2.37 -36.46 31.88
CA LEU A 541 1.60 -35.87 32.97
C LEU A 541 0.62 -34.84 32.47
N ALA A 542 -0.63 -35.14 32.77
CA ALA A 542 -1.83 -34.34 32.68
C ALA A 542 -1.72 -32.97 33.39
N LYS A 543 -2.20 -31.91 32.73
CA LYS A 543 -3.36 -31.10 33.17
C LYS A 543 -3.70 -30.08 32.07
#